data_6887d1b9f19b3205bd3ba70280ba161b
#
_entry.id   6887d1b9f19b3205bd3ba70280ba161b
#
_cell.length_a   1.000
_cell.length_b   1.000
_cell.length_c   1.000
_cell.angle_alpha   90.00
_cell.angle_beta   90.00
_cell.angle_gamma   90.00
#
_symmetry.space_group_name_H-M   'P 1'
#
loop_
_entity.id
_entity.type
_entity.pdbx_description
1 polymer ?
#
loop_
_entity_poly.entity_id
_entity_poly.type
_entity_poly.pdbx_seq_one_letter_code
_entity_poly.pdbx_strand_id
1 'polypeptide(L)'
;MSEQAAPGDVLQLDEVHVYYGAIHALKGVSLRVKAGEIVTLIGANGAGKSTTLRAINGLNRPRQGTIRFQGADITQSLPHQIVKSGVAQSPEGRRLFPRMSVTENLEMGAFQRSDKENFAEDMDRVFELFPRLHERRAQKAGTMSGGEQQMCAIGRALMARPKLLLLDEPSMGLAPIFVDRIFETIVEVNKQGTPVLLVEQNALMALDVAQRAYVMETGRIALEGPASELKTNEQVRKTYLGES
;
A
#
# COMPACT_ATOMS: atom_id res chain seq x y z
N MET A 1 22.07 -17.66 -10.67
CA MET A 1 20.93 -18.59 -10.75
C MET A 1 19.70 -17.78 -10.35
N SER A 2 18.82 -17.44 -11.30
CA SER A 2 17.60 -16.69 -11.01
C SER A 2 16.61 -17.61 -10.30
N GLU A 3 16.39 -17.38 -9.03
CA GLU A 3 15.35 -18.07 -8.25
C GLU A 3 13.97 -17.75 -8.90
N GLN A 4 13.33 -18.77 -9.43
CA GLN A 4 11.99 -18.64 -10.02
C GLN A 4 11.00 -18.26 -8.92
N ALA A 5 10.07 -17.34 -9.23
CA ALA A 5 9.01 -16.96 -8.31
C ALA A 5 8.33 -18.22 -7.73
N ALA A 6 8.22 -18.30 -6.40
CA ALA A 6 7.48 -19.37 -5.77
C ALA A 6 6.01 -19.30 -6.20
N PRO A 7 5.33 -20.43 -6.47
CA PRO A 7 3.94 -20.41 -6.85
C PRO A 7 3.11 -19.74 -5.76
N GLY A 8 2.43 -18.63 -6.10
CA GLY A 8 1.59 -17.84 -5.21
C GLY A 8 2.09 -16.43 -4.86
N ASP A 9 3.34 -16.06 -5.22
CA ASP A 9 3.84 -14.70 -4.99
C ASP A 9 3.23 -13.73 -6.01
N VAL A 10 2.56 -12.70 -5.51
CA VAL A 10 2.01 -11.59 -6.32
C VAL A 10 3.06 -10.52 -6.52
N LEU A 11 3.82 -10.19 -5.47
CA LEU A 11 4.94 -9.25 -5.53
C LEU A 11 6.19 -9.90 -4.92
N GLN A 12 7.33 -9.69 -5.57
CA GLN A 12 8.63 -10.16 -5.12
C GLN A 12 9.68 -9.08 -5.37
N LEU A 13 10.40 -8.71 -4.31
CA LEU A 13 11.60 -7.89 -4.35
C LEU A 13 12.77 -8.79 -3.96
N ASP A 14 13.86 -8.78 -4.75
CA ASP A 14 15.06 -9.53 -4.48
C ASP A 14 16.26 -8.58 -4.53
N GLU A 15 16.92 -8.40 -3.38
CA GLU A 15 18.14 -7.60 -3.21
C GLU A 15 18.05 -6.23 -3.87
N VAL A 16 16.96 -5.50 -3.62
CA VAL A 16 16.67 -4.21 -4.26
C VAL A 16 17.53 -3.09 -3.64
N HIS A 17 18.33 -2.43 -4.46
CA HIS A 17 19.17 -1.29 -4.10
C HIS A 17 18.70 -0.02 -4.81
N VAL A 18 18.34 1.01 -4.05
CA VAL A 18 17.90 2.31 -4.58
C VAL A 18 18.79 3.42 -4.03
N TYR A 19 19.09 4.39 -4.89
CA TYR A 19 19.94 5.53 -4.57
C TYR A 19 19.26 6.85 -4.94
N TYR A 20 19.45 7.87 -4.11
CA TYR A 20 19.15 9.26 -4.39
C TYR A 20 20.50 10.01 -4.51
N GLY A 21 20.99 10.16 -5.74
CA GLY A 21 22.36 10.67 -5.97
C GLY A 21 23.39 9.73 -5.34
N ALA A 22 24.11 10.21 -4.31
CA ALA A 22 25.08 9.44 -3.54
C ALA A 22 24.47 8.70 -2.33
N ILE A 23 23.23 9.02 -1.95
CA ILE A 23 22.59 8.44 -0.77
C ILE A 23 22.05 7.05 -1.13
N HIS A 24 22.55 6.00 -0.46
CA HIS A 24 22.07 4.63 -0.58
C HIS A 24 20.84 4.44 0.31
N ALA A 25 19.63 4.58 -0.27
CA ALA A 25 18.37 4.59 0.46
C ALA A 25 17.81 3.19 0.73
N LEU A 26 17.88 2.26 -0.24
CA LEU A 26 17.58 0.84 -0.04
C LEU A 26 18.84 0.03 -0.28
N LYS A 27 19.14 -0.88 0.64
CA LYS A 27 20.45 -1.58 0.76
C LYS A 27 20.26 -3.08 0.72
N GLY A 28 19.72 -3.62 -0.39
CA GLY A 28 19.42 -5.04 -0.56
C GLY A 28 18.11 -5.42 0.12
N VAL A 29 17.01 -4.72 -0.23
CA VAL A 29 15.69 -5.03 0.32
C VAL A 29 15.10 -6.20 -0.43
N SER A 30 14.75 -7.26 0.32
CA SER A 30 14.01 -8.43 -0.17
C SER A 30 12.70 -8.54 0.61
N LEU A 31 11.57 -8.67 -0.10
CA LEU A 31 10.26 -8.91 0.50
C LEU A 31 9.32 -9.59 -0.51
N ARG A 32 8.28 -10.24 0.00
CA ARG A 32 7.28 -10.95 -0.81
C ARG A 32 5.87 -10.66 -0.30
N VAL A 33 4.91 -10.58 -1.23
CA VAL A 33 3.48 -10.53 -0.95
C VAL A 33 2.82 -11.66 -1.72
N LYS A 34 2.08 -12.54 -1.04
CA LYS A 34 1.34 -13.64 -1.64
C LYS A 34 -0.10 -13.24 -1.98
N ALA A 35 -0.76 -14.06 -2.81
CA ALA A 35 -2.18 -13.90 -3.08
C ALA A 35 -2.99 -14.00 -1.77
N GLY A 36 -3.95 -13.09 -1.59
CA GLY A 36 -4.81 -13.03 -0.41
C GLY A 36 -4.12 -12.63 0.90
N GLU A 37 -2.86 -12.15 0.86
CA GLU A 37 -2.10 -11.78 2.05
C GLU A 37 -2.12 -10.25 2.28
N ILE A 38 -2.26 -9.83 3.53
CA ILE A 38 -1.86 -8.50 3.99
C ILE A 38 -0.45 -8.62 4.54
N VAL A 39 0.48 -7.94 3.90
CA VAL A 39 1.86 -7.83 4.35
C VAL A 39 2.09 -6.40 4.84
N THR A 40 2.69 -6.24 6.00
CA THR A 40 3.07 -4.91 6.49
C THR A 40 4.57 -4.70 6.49
N LEU A 41 4.98 -3.48 6.12
CA LEU A 41 6.35 -2.98 6.22
C LEU A 41 6.35 -1.85 7.26
N ILE A 42 6.86 -2.15 8.45
CA ILE A 42 6.94 -1.21 9.58
C ILE A 42 8.37 -0.69 9.75
N GLY A 43 8.51 0.47 10.36
CA GLY A 43 9.81 1.09 10.62
C GLY A 43 9.68 2.58 10.90
N ALA A 44 10.71 3.17 11.49
CA ALA A 44 10.78 4.59 11.78
C ALA A 44 10.73 5.46 10.51
N ASN A 45 10.49 6.76 10.69
CA ASN A 45 10.59 7.72 9.60
C ASN A 45 12.01 7.74 9.03
N GLY A 46 12.12 7.73 7.69
CA GLY A 46 13.40 7.62 7.00
C GLY A 46 13.99 6.21 6.90
N ALA A 47 13.33 5.17 7.43
CA ALA A 47 13.81 3.79 7.32
C ALA A 47 13.89 3.28 5.87
N GLY A 48 13.13 3.87 4.93
CA GLY A 48 13.11 3.48 3.52
C GLY A 48 11.76 2.96 3.02
N LYS A 49 10.72 2.95 3.87
CA LYS A 49 9.38 2.43 3.58
C LYS A 49 8.77 3.02 2.29
N SER A 50 8.58 4.33 2.23
CA SER A 50 8.02 4.99 1.03
C SER A 50 8.95 4.89 -0.18
N THR A 51 10.29 4.76 0.03
CA THR A 51 11.25 4.49 -1.05
C THR A 51 11.00 3.10 -1.66
N THR A 52 10.66 2.10 -0.83
CA THR A 52 10.29 0.76 -1.30
C THR A 52 9.04 0.83 -2.18
N LEU A 53 7.97 1.54 -1.75
CA LEU A 53 6.78 1.73 -2.58
C LEU A 53 7.09 2.49 -3.88
N ARG A 54 7.95 3.51 -3.82
CA ARG A 54 8.38 4.24 -5.02
C ARG A 54 9.18 3.37 -5.99
N ALA A 55 9.97 2.42 -5.48
CA ALA A 55 10.67 1.45 -6.32
C ALA A 55 9.69 0.50 -7.01
N ILE A 56 8.72 -0.06 -6.28
CA ILE A 56 7.66 -0.93 -6.81
C ILE A 56 6.89 -0.22 -7.93
N ASN A 57 6.56 1.07 -7.75
CA ASN A 57 5.83 1.88 -8.74
C ASN A 57 6.69 2.42 -9.90
N GLY A 58 7.99 2.06 -9.97
CA GLY A 58 8.89 2.51 -11.03
C GLY A 58 9.25 4.00 -10.99
N LEU A 59 8.91 4.70 -9.89
CA LEU A 59 9.27 6.11 -9.67
C LEU A 59 10.75 6.27 -9.33
N ASN A 60 11.33 5.28 -8.64
CA ASN A 60 12.74 5.20 -8.29
C ASN A 60 13.28 3.85 -8.72
N ARG A 61 13.93 3.80 -9.87
CA ARG A 61 14.43 2.54 -10.42
C ARG A 61 15.61 2.00 -9.61
N PRO A 62 15.60 0.70 -9.25
CA PRO A 62 16.73 0.06 -8.61
C PRO A 62 17.98 0.10 -9.49
N ARG A 63 19.15 0.29 -8.87
CA ARG A 63 20.44 0.10 -9.54
C ARG A 63 20.87 -1.36 -9.57
N GLN A 64 20.42 -2.16 -8.56
CA GLN A 64 20.66 -3.57 -8.44
C GLN A 64 19.43 -4.26 -7.83
N GLY A 65 19.33 -5.56 -8.01
CA GLY A 65 18.19 -6.37 -7.58
C GLY A 65 17.08 -6.40 -8.62
N THR A 66 16.01 -7.11 -8.32
CA THR A 66 14.86 -7.29 -9.22
C THR A 66 13.55 -7.08 -8.48
N ILE A 67 12.55 -6.57 -9.21
CA ILE A 67 11.17 -6.46 -8.75
C ILE A 67 10.29 -7.21 -9.73
N ARG A 68 9.56 -8.22 -9.23
CA ARG A 68 8.61 -9.00 -10.03
C ARG A 68 7.19 -8.80 -9.52
N PHE A 69 6.27 -8.66 -10.45
CA PHE A 69 4.84 -8.62 -10.18
C PHE A 69 4.13 -9.69 -11.00
N GLN A 70 3.41 -10.60 -10.33
CA GLN A 70 2.79 -11.78 -10.95
C GLN A 70 3.77 -12.57 -11.84
N GLY A 71 5.01 -12.73 -11.40
CA GLY A 71 6.08 -13.41 -12.11
C GLY A 71 6.77 -12.59 -13.21
N ALA A 72 6.17 -11.49 -13.68
CA ALA A 72 6.78 -10.60 -14.68
C ALA A 72 7.78 -9.64 -14.03
N ASP A 73 8.95 -9.46 -14.63
CA ASP A 73 9.94 -8.48 -14.19
C ASP A 73 9.46 -7.06 -14.54
N ILE A 74 9.26 -6.24 -13.50
CA ILE A 74 8.84 -4.85 -13.62
C ILE A 74 9.93 -3.86 -13.21
N THR A 75 11.14 -4.31 -12.93
CA THR A 75 12.26 -3.53 -12.38
C THR A 75 12.53 -2.24 -13.15
N GLN A 76 12.44 -2.29 -14.48
CA GLN A 76 12.68 -1.14 -15.36
C GLN A 76 11.41 -0.60 -16.01
N SER A 77 10.24 -1.09 -15.61
CA SER A 77 8.96 -0.68 -16.19
C SER A 77 8.64 0.78 -15.86
N LEU A 78 7.91 1.43 -16.76
CA LEU A 78 7.41 2.80 -16.52
C LEU A 78 6.21 2.78 -15.57
N PRO A 79 6.00 3.82 -14.75
CA PRO A 79 4.92 3.88 -13.77
C PRO A 79 3.53 3.54 -14.35
N HIS A 80 3.20 4.08 -15.52
CA HIS A 80 1.91 3.82 -16.16
C HIS A 80 1.73 2.36 -16.61
N GLN A 81 2.82 1.65 -16.94
CA GLN A 81 2.79 0.23 -17.28
C GLN A 81 2.54 -0.62 -16.04
N ILE A 82 3.14 -0.24 -14.90
CA ILE A 82 2.94 -0.90 -13.60
C ILE A 82 1.50 -0.74 -13.13
N VAL A 83 0.92 0.47 -13.22
CA VAL A 83 -0.50 0.69 -12.93
C VAL A 83 -1.38 -0.15 -13.85
N LYS A 84 -1.10 -0.18 -15.16
CA LYS A 84 -1.85 -0.99 -16.12
C LYS A 84 -1.76 -2.49 -15.85
N SER A 85 -0.67 -2.98 -15.25
CA SER A 85 -0.54 -4.39 -14.86
C SER A 85 -1.40 -4.77 -13.65
N GLY A 86 -1.89 -3.79 -12.89
CA GLY A 86 -2.79 -4.00 -11.76
C GLY A 86 -2.23 -3.62 -10.38
N VAL A 87 -1.13 -2.87 -10.32
CA VAL A 87 -0.65 -2.27 -9.05
C VAL A 87 -1.31 -0.91 -8.86
N ALA A 88 -2.05 -0.72 -7.76
CA ALA A 88 -2.58 0.59 -7.39
C ALA A 88 -2.06 1.04 -6.03
N GLN A 89 -1.91 2.34 -5.84
CA GLN A 89 -1.43 2.92 -4.59
C GLN A 89 -2.37 4.01 -4.07
N SER A 90 -2.65 3.98 -2.75
CA SER A 90 -3.06 5.15 -1.99
C SER A 90 -1.81 5.76 -1.35
N PRO A 91 -1.31 6.89 -1.86
CA PRO A 91 -0.06 7.48 -1.39
C PRO A 91 -0.24 8.25 -0.08
N GLU A 92 0.86 8.46 0.64
CA GLU A 92 0.92 9.36 1.78
C GLU A 92 0.38 10.77 1.43
N GLY A 93 -0.32 11.39 2.38
CA GLY A 93 -0.91 12.72 2.20
C GLY A 93 -2.14 12.74 1.28
N ARG A 94 -2.78 11.58 1.05
CA ARG A 94 -4.06 11.40 0.34
C ARG A 94 -4.03 11.77 -1.15
N ARG A 95 -3.34 12.83 -1.54
CA ARG A 95 -3.13 13.30 -2.94
C ARG A 95 -4.42 13.32 -3.78
N LEU A 96 -5.50 13.82 -3.20
CA LEU A 96 -6.76 14.03 -3.91
C LEU A 96 -6.69 15.27 -4.82
N PHE A 97 -7.61 15.34 -5.76
CA PHE A 97 -7.87 16.54 -6.54
C PHE A 97 -8.87 17.42 -5.77
N PRO A 98 -8.45 18.47 -5.05
CA PRO A 98 -9.27 19.13 -4.03
C PRO A 98 -10.47 19.90 -4.62
N ARG A 99 -10.39 20.29 -5.89
CA ARG A 99 -11.45 21.01 -6.60
C ARG A 99 -12.49 20.09 -7.25
N MET A 100 -12.17 18.81 -7.40
CA MET A 100 -13.06 17.77 -7.92
C MET A 100 -13.94 17.22 -6.80
N SER A 101 -15.12 16.75 -7.16
CA SER A 101 -16.02 16.04 -6.26
C SER A 101 -15.43 14.69 -5.81
N VAL A 102 -16.07 14.06 -4.83
CA VAL A 102 -15.75 12.68 -4.42
C VAL A 102 -15.89 11.74 -5.62
N THR A 103 -17.02 11.78 -6.32
CA THR A 103 -17.27 10.94 -7.50
C THR A 103 -16.17 11.12 -8.55
N GLU A 104 -15.86 12.35 -8.93
CA GLU A 104 -14.80 12.62 -9.92
C GLU A 104 -13.42 12.13 -9.45
N ASN A 105 -13.10 12.25 -8.15
CA ASN A 105 -11.85 11.65 -7.62
C ASN A 105 -11.83 10.14 -7.74
N LEU A 106 -12.94 9.46 -7.46
CA LEU A 106 -13.06 8.01 -7.61
C LEU A 106 -12.92 7.60 -9.08
N GLU A 107 -13.60 8.30 -10.00
CA GLU A 107 -13.51 8.10 -11.46
C GLU A 107 -12.07 8.17 -11.98
N MET A 108 -11.26 9.09 -11.46
CA MET A 108 -9.85 9.20 -11.81
C MET A 108 -9.05 7.92 -11.49
N GLY A 109 -9.49 7.12 -10.51
CA GLY A 109 -8.88 5.83 -10.20
C GLY A 109 -9.02 4.80 -11.32
N ALA A 110 -10.11 4.87 -12.08
CA ALA A 110 -10.38 3.97 -13.20
C ALA A 110 -9.88 4.50 -14.57
N PHE A 111 -9.13 5.62 -14.59
CA PHE A 111 -8.73 6.30 -15.82
C PHE A 111 -8.01 5.40 -16.85
N GLN A 112 -7.21 4.45 -16.37
CA GLN A 112 -6.43 3.53 -17.23
C GLN A 112 -7.24 2.30 -17.70
N ARG A 113 -8.46 2.11 -17.21
CA ARG A 113 -9.29 0.93 -17.49
C ARG A 113 -10.05 1.08 -18.80
N SER A 114 -10.23 -0.04 -19.49
CA SER A 114 -11.02 -0.13 -20.74
C SER A 114 -12.39 -0.78 -20.55
N ASP A 115 -12.62 -1.47 -19.40
CA ASP A 115 -13.85 -2.21 -19.06
C ASP A 115 -14.91 -1.29 -18.41
N LYS A 116 -15.43 -0.34 -19.20
CA LYS A 116 -16.36 0.69 -18.72
C LYS A 116 -17.69 0.14 -18.22
N GLU A 117 -18.10 -1.02 -18.69
CA GLU A 117 -19.31 -1.73 -18.26
C GLU A 117 -19.34 -2.05 -16.76
N ASN A 118 -18.17 -2.27 -16.16
CA ASN A 118 -18.04 -2.61 -14.75
C ASN A 118 -17.85 -1.39 -13.84
N PHE A 119 -17.85 -0.20 -14.39
CA PHE A 119 -17.53 1.02 -13.65
C PHE A 119 -18.55 1.35 -12.57
N ALA A 120 -19.86 1.20 -12.86
CA ALA A 120 -20.93 1.46 -11.92
C ALA A 120 -20.87 0.49 -10.73
N GLU A 121 -20.66 -0.81 -10.98
CA GLU A 121 -20.51 -1.84 -9.96
C GLU A 121 -19.34 -1.55 -9.01
N ASP A 122 -18.19 -1.12 -9.53
CA ASP A 122 -17.04 -0.76 -8.70
C ASP A 122 -17.30 0.49 -7.87
N MET A 123 -18.00 1.45 -8.41
CA MET A 123 -18.38 2.66 -7.70
C MET A 123 -19.34 2.33 -6.55
N ASP A 124 -20.33 1.46 -6.78
CA ASP A 124 -21.27 0.99 -5.75
C ASP A 124 -20.50 0.23 -4.66
N ARG A 125 -19.58 -0.67 -5.02
CA ARG A 125 -18.72 -1.38 -4.08
C ARG A 125 -17.88 -0.43 -3.22
N VAL A 126 -17.30 0.62 -3.81
CA VAL A 126 -16.56 1.63 -3.04
C VAL A 126 -17.49 2.38 -2.09
N PHE A 127 -18.72 2.70 -2.50
CA PHE A 127 -19.70 3.36 -1.64
C PHE A 127 -20.24 2.43 -0.53
N GLU A 128 -20.32 1.13 -0.75
CA GLU A 128 -20.62 0.14 0.30
C GLU A 128 -19.52 0.09 1.35
N LEU A 129 -18.24 0.07 0.93
CA LEU A 129 -17.09 0.13 1.85
C LEU A 129 -17.02 1.45 2.61
N PHE A 130 -17.44 2.55 1.97
CA PHE A 130 -17.37 3.92 2.50
C PHE A 130 -18.70 4.67 2.37
N PRO A 131 -19.75 4.34 3.16
CA PRO A 131 -21.07 4.97 3.05
C PRO A 131 -21.04 6.50 3.15
N ARG A 132 -20.10 7.07 3.93
CA ARG A 132 -19.93 8.53 4.04
C ARG A 132 -19.47 9.17 2.74
N LEU A 133 -18.76 8.47 1.88
CA LEU A 133 -18.41 8.99 0.55
C LEU A 133 -19.65 9.03 -0.35
N HIS A 134 -20.54 8.05 -0.24
CA HIS A 134 -21.82 8.07 -0.98
C HIS A 134 -22.69 9.26 -0.60
N GLU A 135 -22.85 9.53 0.71
CA GLU A 135 -23.61 10.68 1.21
C GLU A 135 -23.05 12.01 0.68
N ARG A 136 -21.74 12.08 0.44
CA ARG A 136 -21.00 13.28 0.05
C ARG A 136 -20.47 13.24 -1.38
N ARG A 137 -21.01 12.37 -2.23
CA ARG A 137 -20.47 12.09 -3.57
C ARG A 137 -20.31 13.32 -4.47
N ALA A 138 -21.17 14.34 -4.31
CA ALA A 138 -21.10 15.61 -5.03
C ALA A 138 -20.24 16.69 -4.33
N GLN A 139 -19.78 16.44 -3.08
CA GLN A 139 -18.98 17.40 -2.32
C GLN A 139 -17.55 17.46 -2.88
N LYS A 140 -16.96 18.66 -2.90
CA LYS A 140 -15.55 18.85 -3.29
C LYS A 140 -14.63 18.17 -2.26
N ALA A 141 -13.70 17.33 -2.73
CA ALA A 141 -12.82 16.54 -1.87
C ALA A 141 -11.98 17.39 -0.92
N GLY A 142 -11.57 18.59 -1.32
CA GLY A 142 -10.81 19.50 -0.48
C GLY A 142 -11.56 20.05 0.73
N THR A 143 -12.90 19.91 0.79
CA THR A 143 -13.73 20.40 1.90
C THR A 143 -14.14 19.30 2.89
N MET A 144 -13.71 18.06 2.65
CA MET A 144 -13.97 16.93 3.53
C MET A 144 -13.01 16.89 4.73
N SER A 145 -13.42 16.17 5.78
CA SER A 145 -12.52 15.85 6.91
C SER A 145 -11.33 15.00 6.47
N GLY A 146 -10.26 14.99 7.28
CA GLY A 146 -9.08 14.20 6.97
C GLY A 146 -9.36 12.70 6.80
N GLY A 147 -10.24 12.13 7.62
CA GLY A 147 -10.64 10.73 7.53
C GLY A 147 -11.44 10.44 6.25
N GLU A 148 -12.38 11.30 5.88
CA GLU A 148 -13.15 11.17 4.64
C GLU A 148 -12.25 11.30 3.39
N GLN A 149 -11.28 12.21 3.43
CA GLN A 149 -10.29 12.33 2.37
C GLN A 149 -9.43 11.06 2.22
N GLN A 150 -9.06 10.43 3.34
CA GLN A 150 -8.30 9.16 3.32
C GLN A 150 -9.14 8.02 2.74
N MET A 151 -10.41 7.92 3.14
CA MET A 151 -11.35 6.96 2.55
C MET A 151 -11.48 7.17 1.03
N CYS A 152 -11.59 8.43 0.57
CA CYS A 152 -11.66 8.76 -0.85
C CYS A 152 -10.36 8.39 -1.59
N ALA A 153 -9.18 8.56 -0.98
CA ALA A 153 -7.91 8.17 -1.58
C ALA A 153 -7.78 6.65 -1.74
N ILE A 154 -8.22 5.88 -0.73
CA ILE A 154 -8.27 4.41 -0.81
C ILE A 154 -9.32 3.97 -1.83
N GLY A 155 -10.53 4.55 -1.78
CA GLY A 155 -11.59 4.26 -2.75
C GLY A 155 -11.14 4.51 -4.19
N ARG A 156 -10.44 5.62 -4.45
CA ARG A 156 -9.83 5.91 -5.75
C ARG A 156 -8.85 4.83 -6.19
N ALA A 157 -8.01 4.31 -5.28
CA ALA A 157 -7.11 3.21 -5.62
C ALA A 157 -7.87 1.91 -5.93
N LEU A 158 -8.98 1.64 -5.22
CA LEU A 158 -9.83 0.47 -5.46
C LEU A 158 -10.56 0.51 -6.81
N MET A 159 -10.91 1.70 -7.31
CA MET A 159 -11.50 1.88 -8.65
C MET A 159 -10.61 1.38 -9.78
N ALA A 160 -9.30 1.21 -9.55
CA ALA A 160 -8.40 0.57 -10.51
C ALA A 160 -8.59 -0.95 -10.63
N ARG A 161 -9.45 -1.61 -9.84
CA ARG A 161 -9.53 -3.07 -9.67
C ARG A 161 -8.14 -3.70 -9.44
N PRO A 162 -7.43 -3.30 -8.38
CA PRO A 162 -6.04 -3.68 -8.20
C PRO A 162 -5.89 -5.17 -7.95
N LYS A 163 -4.85 -5.74 -8.56
CA LYS A 163 -4.32 -7.06 -8.23
C LYS A 163 -3.32 -7.01 -7.07
N LEU A 164 -2.87 -5.82 -6.71
CA LEU A 164 -2.09 -5.50 -5.52
C LEU A 164 -2.39 -4.06 -5.12
N LEU A 165 -2.81 -3.86 -3.87
CA LEU A 165 -3.04 -2.55 -3.28
C LEU A 165 -1.84 -2.16 -2.39
N LEU A 166 -1.23 -1.02 -2.70
CA LEU A 166 -0.17 -0.42 -1.90
C LEU A 166 -0.76 0.72 -1.06
N LEU A 167 -0.53 0.71 0.24
CA LEU A 167 -1.00 1.73 1.16
C LEU A 167 0.19 2.36 1.89
N ASP A 168 0.35 3.68 1.78
CA ASP A 168 1.45 4.44 2.34
C ASP A 168 0.96 5.29 3.52
N GLU A 169 1.19 4.81 4.74
CA GLU A 169 0.81 5.43 6.02
C GLU A 169 -0.66 5.91 6.06
N PRO A 170 -1.64 5.01 5.78
CA PRO A 170 -3.04 5.40 5.65
C PRO A 170 -3.66 5.90 6.95
N SER A 171 -3.08 5.59 8.11
CA SER A 171 -3.58 6.04 9.43
C SER A 171 -3.03 7.40 9.87
N MET A 172 -2.02 7.93 9.17
CA MET A 172 -1.28 9.10 9.62
C MET A 172 -2.15 10.36 9.74
N GLY A 173 -2.12 11.01 10.92
CA GLY A 173 -2.83 12.26 11.18
C GLY A 173 -4.34 12.14 11.22
N LEU A 174 -4.88 10.95 11.47
CA LEU A 174 -6.30 10.70 11.64
C LEU A 174 -6.69 10.60 13.12
N ALA A 175 -7.94 10.94 13.43
CA ALA A 175 -8.52 10.65 14.73
C ALA A 175 -8.74 9.13 14.89
N PRO A 176 -8.67 8.57 16.14
CA PRO A 176 -8.71 7.14 16.39
C PRO A 176 -9.86 6.41 15.70
N ILE A 177 -11.08 6.97 15.73
CA ILE A 177 -12.25 6.39 15.09
C ILE A 177 -12.09 6.17 13.56
N PHE A 178 -11.34 7.04 12.89
CA PHE A 178 -11.04 6.88 11.46
C PHE A 178 -9.92 5.88 11.23
N VAL A 179 -8.95 5.78 12.16
CA VAL A 179 -7.89 4.77 12.11
C VAL A 179 -8.52 3.39 12.13
N ASP A 180 -9.37 3.09 13.12
CA ASP A 180 -10.06 1.80 13.24
C ASP A 180 -10.82 1.47 11.95
N ARG A 181 -11.59 2.43 11.43
CA ARG A 181 -12.36 2.25 10.20
C ARG A 181 -11.49 1.96 8.97
N ILE A 182 -10.32 2.59 8.85
CA ILE A 182 -9.38 2.33 7.75
C ILE A 182 -8.83 0.90 7.84
N PHE A 183 -8.43 0.45 9.03
CA PHE A 183 -7.92 -0.92 9.21
C PHE A 183 -9.00 -1.97 8.99
N GLU A 184 -10.24 -1.76 9.45
CA GLU A 184 -11.38 -2.61 9.11
C GLU A 184 -11.57 -2.71 7.59
N THR A 185 -11.50 -1.59 6.88
CA THR A 185 -11.64 -1.57 5.42
C THR A 185 -10.50 -2.32 4.73
N ILE A 186 -9.25 -2.20 5.21
CA ILE A 186 -8.10 -2.94 4.66
C ILE A 186 -8.36 -4.45 4.77
N VAL A 187 -8.85 -4.92 5.91
CA VAL A 187 -9.21 -6.33 6.13
C VAL A 187 -10.34 -6.76 5.19
N GLU A 188 -11.36 -5.93 5.03
CA GLU A 188 -12.50 -6.25 4.15
C GLU A 188 -12.07 -6.31 2.67
N VAL A 189 -11.27 -5.39 2.19
CA VAL A 189 -10.69 -5.39 0.84
C VAL A 189 -9.85 -6.65 0.60
N ASN A 190 -9.08 -7.07 1.61
CA ASN A 190 -8.28 -8.29 1.50
C ASN A 190 -9.15 -9.55 1.48
N LYS A 191 -10.20 -9.65 2.32
CA LYS A 191 -11.17 -10.76 2.29
C LYS A 191 -11.85 -10.91 0.93
N GLN A 192 -12.04 -9.81 0.21
CA GLN A 192 -12.55 -9.80 -1.16
C GLN A 192 -11.51 -10.23 -2.20
N GLY A 193 -10.31 -10.66 -1.78
CA GLY A 193 -9.28 -11.27 -2.61
C GLY A 193 -8.16 -10.32 -3.08
N THR A 194 -8.15 -9.04 -2.68
CA THR A 194 -7.08 -8.11 -3.04
C THR A 194 -5.91 -8.21 -2.05
N PRO A 195 -4.71 -8.65 -2.47
CA PRO A 195 -3.52 -8.61 -1.64
C PRO A 195 -3.12 -7.16 -1.31
N VAL A 196 -2.57 -6.93 -0.12
CA VAL A 196 -2.22 -5.59 0.35
C VAL A 196 -0.78 -5.55 0.83
N LEU A 197 -0.01 -4.56 0.38
CA LEU A 197 1.23 -4.16 1.02
C LEU A 197 0.97 -2.84 1.77
N LEU A 198 0.96 -2.94 3.09
CA LEU A 198 0.69 -1.85 4.01
C LEU A 198 2.00 -1.30 4.58
N VAL A 199 2.30 -0.05 4.30
CA VAL A 199 3.40 0.67 4.95
C VAL A 199 2.82 1.51 6.07
N GLU A 200 3.32 1.32 7.29
CA GLU A 200 2.80 2.00 8.47
C GLU A 200 3.90 2.36 9.48
N GLN A 201 3.66 3.43 10.21
CA GLN A 201 4.40 3.79 11.41
C GLN A 201 3.68 3.25 12.67
N ASN A 202 2.35 3.16 12.64
CA ASN A 202 1.55 2.54 13.71
C ASN A 202 1.71 1.01 13.67
N ALA A 203 2.83 0.53 14.23
CA ALA A 203 3.21 -0.87 14.15
C ALA A 203 2.19 -1.81 14.79
N LEU A 204 1.57 -1.41 15.93
CA LEU A 204 0.60 -2.24 16.62
C LEU A 204 -0.59 -2.56 15.73
N MET A 205 -1.26 -1.53 15.18
CA MET A 205 -2.40 -1.71 14.31
C MET A 205 -2.06 -2.48 13.01
N ALA A 206 -0.87 -2.20 12.44
CA ALA A 206 -0.42 -2.88 11.25
C ALA A 206 -0.17 -4.38 11.48
N LEU A 207 0.45 -4.74 12.62
CA LEU A 207 0.68 -6.14 13.01
C LEU A 207 -0.62 -6.88 13.35
N ASP A 208 -1.66 -6.17 13.82
CA ASP A 208 -2.96 -6.78 14.14
C ASP A 208 -3.72 -7.26 12.91
N VAL A 209 -3.55 -6.60 11.76
CA VAL A 209 -4.28 -6.95 10.53
C VAL A 209 -3.45 -7.78 9.55
N ALA A 210 -2.13 -7.77 9.65
CA ALA A 210 -1.24 -8.44 8.73
C ALA A 210 -1.04 -9.93 9.07
N GLN A 211 -0.81 -10.74 8.04
CA GLN A 211 -0.36 -12.13 8.19
C GLN A 211 1.16 -12.21 8.32
N ARG A 212 1.89 -11.33 7.62
CA ARG A 212 3.36 -11.25 7.60
C ARG A 212 3.80 -9.81 7.78
N ALA A 213 4.94 -9.64 8.43
CA ALA A 213 5.52 -8.32 8.59
C ALA A 213 7.02 -8.33 8.31
N TYR A 214 7.49 -7.18 7.87
CA TYR A 214 8.88 -6.82 7.68
C TYR A 214 9.17 -5.57 8.52
N VAL A 215 10.24 -5.62 9.30
CA VAL A 215 10.73 -4.46 10.07
C VAL A 215 11.89 -3.85 9.30
N MET A 216 11.77 -2.59 8.95
CA MET A 216 12.76 -1.88 8.16
C MET A 216 13.55 -0.88 8.99
N GLU A 217 14.88 -0.98 8.93
CA GLU A 217 15.80 -0.06 9.60
C GLU A 217 16.90 0.42 8.63
N THR A 218 17.05 1.71 8.49
CA THR A 218 18.14 2.34 7.71
C THR A 218 18.35 1.73 6.32
N GLY A 219 17.24 1.45 5.62
CA GLY A 219 17.22 0.92 4.24
C GLY A 219 17.42 -0.59 4.12
N ARG A 220 17.32 -1.36 5.20
CA ARG A 220 17.43 -2.82 5.23
C ARG A 220 16.23 -3.44 5.94
N ILE A 221 15.93 -4.69 5.61
CA ILE A 221 15.03 -5.51 6.44
C ILE A 221 15.86 -6.01 7.63
N ALA A 222 15.45 -5.60 8.82
CA ALA A 222 16.08 -6.02 10.08
C ALA A 222 15.47 -7.31 10.63
N LEU A 223 14.12 -7.45 10.52
CA LEU A 223 13.38 -8.64 10.95
C LEU A 223 12.28 -8.93 9.93
N GLU A 224 11.94 -10.20 9.77
CA GLU A 224 10.79 -10.65 8.99
C GLU A 224 10.16 -11.89 9.62
N GLY A 225 8.87 -12.07 9.42
CA GLY A 225 8.17 -13.27 9.90
C GLY A 225 6.65 -13.10 9.96
N PRO A 226 5.95 -14.09 10.53
CA PRO A 226 4.54 -13.97 10.85
C PRO A 226 4.30 -12.76 11.74
N ALA A 227 3.27 -11.95 11.42
CA ALA A 227 2.98 -10.74 12.18
C ALA A 227 2.69 -11.03 13.67
N SER A 228 2.06 -12.17 13.96
CA SER A 228 1.79 -12.64 15.33
C SER A 228 3.07 -12.88 16.15
N GLU A 229 4.14 -13.37 15.53
CA GLU A 229 5.43 -13.58 16.20
C GLU A 229 6.16 -12.26 16.41
N LEU A 230 6.16 -11.38 15.40
CA LEU A 230 6.80 -10.06 15.48
C LEU A 230 6.09 -9.16 16.52
N LYS A 231 4.78 -9.31 16.70
CA LYS A 231 4.02 -8.59 17.74
C LYS A 231 4.50 -8.93 19.17
N THR A 232 5.01 -10.15 19.38
CA THR A 232 5.53 -10.61 20.67
C THR A 232 7.05 -10.48 20.80
N ASN A 233 7.73 -10.12 19.73
CA ASN A 233 9.18 -9.98 19.70
C ASN A 233 9.61 -8.79 20.60
N GLU A 234 10.56 -9.02 21.50
CA GLU A 234 11.01 -8.04 22.50
C GLU A 234 11.61 -6.78 21.85
N GLN A 235 12.41 -6.93 20.79
CA GLN A 235 12.99 -5.79 20.06
C GLN A 235 11.92 -4.95 19.39
N VAL A 236 10.92 -5.57 18.76
CA VAL A 236 9.79 -4.88 18.11
C VAL A 236 8.96 -4.15 19.16
N ARG A 237 8.67 -4.79 20.29
CA ARG A 237 7.89 -4.19 21.39
C ARG A 237 8.57 -2.95 21.95
N LYS A 238 9.85 -3.04 22.28
CA LYS A 238 10.62 -1.90 22.81
C LYS A 238 10.77 -0.76 21.81
N THR A 239 11.01 -1.08 20.52
CA THR A 239 11.33 -0.05 19.52
C THR A 239 10.11 0.59 18.89
N TYR A 240 9.03 -0.19 18.68
CA TYR A 240 7.89 0.23 17.85
C TYR A 240 6.54 0.19 18.57
N LEU A 241 6.38 -0.56 19.68
CA LEU A 241 5.11 -0.66 20.39
C LEU A 241 5.06 0.17 21.68
N GLY A 242 6.16 0.86 22.05
CA GLY A 242 6.23 1.76 23.20
C GLY A 242 6.22 1.05 24.55
N GLU A 243 6.55 -0.24 24.59
CA GLU A 243 6.65 -1.02 25.82
C GLU A 243 8.09 -0.96 26.35
N SER A 244 8.26 -0.48 27.59
CA SER A 244 9.53 -0.39 28.32
C SER A 244 9.83 -1.65 29.12
#